data_f6a974256b622aa207767fa39525aa0c
#
_entry.id   f6a974256b622aa207767fa39525aa0c
#
_cell.length_a   1.000
_cell.length_b   1.000
_cell.length_c   1.000
_cell.angle_alpha   90.00
_cell.angle_beta   90.00
_cell.angle_gamma   90.00
#
_symmetry.space_group_name_H-M   'P 1'
#
loop_
_entity.id
_entity.type
_entity.pdbx_description
1 polymer ?
#
loop_
_entity_poly.entity_id
_entity_poly.type
_entity_poly.pdbx_seq_one_letter_code
_entity_poly.pdbx_strand_id
1 'polypeptide(L)'
;MPDANKLYLPLKRYFETKTAVTLKDFDQADREALALFYDARLGEPIWVSKSGYNSSADSLIAEMKKADDWGLSAVDYKIPALNKPVAGDPNEDDLAEAEIKLSLAAMQYGREARGDRIDEPSTQLSSYLDRKPQLIARPKLLEALSAAPDKGEYLRSLHPKHAQFERLRQKLIAMRGASAADEFEKIPDGPKITVGKVHWQISLIRRRLKVAVPVTKPDAPVFDEGFYDDALAKAVEEFKTKNDIEPVNPTITQALRKALNRDDRPDERAILANMEQWRWMPSDLGSTYINVNIPEFTVRVIKNGSVIHSERVVTGKFETQTPIFSDMMRTVVFQPSWNVPESIKILELLPKLRAGGNPLEGRGLAMKRNGHDVDVWDVDWEKQDIRNFHIYQPPGDSNVLGIVKFLFPNKHSVYLHDTPSKSLFNEKVRTFSHGCMRVRNPVQLAEVIMAEDKGWSKAKINELIGSGPEDNDVALDKPLPVHVTYFTAWVEDNGELKTFPDVYGHEQRIKLGLEGRWNEIVKNRDHLLPPEDAPIARSRDDWGDEDGPPPPRSRPARYSYREEAPPPNYRQQQQSYRKKSSFSSFMNQIFGN
;
A
#
# COMPACT_ATOMS: atom_id res chain seq x y z
N MET A 1 -42.39 -17.79 -30.87
CA MET A 1 -41.34 -17.11 -30.09
C MET A 1 -41.01 -17.99 -28.93
N PRO A 2 -39.78 -18.37 -28.65
CA PRO A 2 -39.49 -19.25 -27.52
C PRO A 2 -39.77 -18.51 -26.21
N ASP A 3 -40.30 -19.20 -25.23
CA ASP A 3 -40.59 -18.79 -23.86
C ASP A 3 -39.32 -18.33 -23.10
N ALA A 4 -38.80 -17.17 -23.46
CA ALA A 4 -37.50 -16.71 -22.96
C ALA A 4 -37.50 -16.23 -21.51
N ASN A 5 -38.66 -16.12 -20.79
CA ASN A 5 -38.69 -15.36 -19.56
C ASN A 5 -39.47 -15.97 -18.38
N LYS A 6 -39.42 -17.29 -18.20
CA LYS A 6 -40.04 -17.90 -17.03
C LYS A 6 -39.35 -17.51 -15.69
N LEU A 7 -38.08 -17.07 -15.69
CA LEU A 7 -37.36 -16.67 -14.47
C LEU A 7 -37.56 -15.18 -14.08
N TYR A 8 -38.07 -14.35 -14.98
CA TYR A 8 -38.30 -12.93 -14.64
C TYR A 8 -39.28 -12.75 -13.48
N LEU A 9 -40.41 -13.46 -13.48
CA LEU A 9 -41.39 -13.35 -12.41
C LEU A 9 -40.88 -13.81 -11.04
N PRO A 10 -40.17 -14.95 -10.90
CA PRO A 10 -39.54 -15.34 -9.67
C PRO A 10 -38.46 -14.35 -9.18
N LEU A 11 -37.61 -13.81 -10.07
CA LEU A 11 -36.60 -12.81 -9.72
C LEU A 11 -37.22 -11.53 -9.15
N LYS A 12 -38.25 -10.99 -9.80
CA LYS A 12 -38.98 -9.82 -9.30
C LYS A 12 -39.58 -10.08 -7.92
N ARG A 13 -40.28 -11.19 -7.73
CA ARG A 13 -40.84 -11.60 -6.45
C ARG A 13 -39.76 -11.79 -5.39
N TYR A 14 -38.60 -12.34 -5.76
CA TYR A 14 -37.48 -12.52 -4.84
C TYR A 14 -36.96 -11.19 -4.33
N PHE A 15 -36.75 -10.20 -5.22
CA PHE A 15 -36.36 -8.85 -4.82
C PHE A 15 -37.45 -8.16 -3.97
N GLU A 16 -38.73 -8.38 -4.26
CA GLU A 16 -39.85 -7.76 -3.53
C GLU A 16 -40.11 -8.36 -2.15
N THR A 17 -39.93 -9.66 -1.97
CA THR A 17 -40.40 -10.39 -0.78
C THR A 17 -39.32 -10.95 0.12
N LYS A 18 -38.15 -11.33 -0.41
CA LYS A 18 -37.10 -12.05 0.33
C LYS A 18 -35.82 -11.26 0.56
N THR A 19 -35.66 -10.10 -0.06
CA THR A 19 -34.40 -9.32 -0.05
C THR A 19 -33.91 -8.91 1.33
N ALA A 20 -34.83 -8.58 2.24
CA ALA A 20 -34.43 -8.05 3.56
C ALA A 20 -33.82 -9.10 4.50
N VAL A 21 -34.21 -10.37 4.37
CA VAL A 21 -33.84 -11.44 5.33
C VAL A 21 -32.73 -12.34 4.81
N THR A 22 -32.76 -12.72 3.54
CA THR A 22 -31.81 -13.71 2.96
C THR A 22 -30.55 -13.07 2.37
N LEU A 23 -30.56 -11.77 2.09
CA LEU A 23 -29.44 -11.03 1.49
C LEU A 23 -28.78 -10.03 2.45
N LYS A 24 -29.14 -10.04 3.73
CA LYS A 24 -28.58 -9.11 4.73
C LYS A 24 -27.06 -9.21 4.89
N ASP A 25 -26.48 -10.34 4.53
CA ASP A 25 -25.02 -10.58 4.58
C ASP A 25 -24.27 -9.87 3.46
N PHE A 26 -24.97 -9.30 2.48
CA PHE A 26 -24.37 -8.59 1.36
C PHE A 26 -24.55 -7.08 1.52
N ASP A 27 -23.58 -6.33 0.99
CA ASP A 27 -23.61 -4.86 0.98
C ASP A 27 -24.91 -4.32 0.35
N GLN A 28 -25.47 -3.26 0.92
CA GLN A 28 -26.72 -2.66 0.43
C GLN A 28 -26.57 -2.13 -1.00
N ALA A 29 -25.45 -1.47 -1.30
CA ALA A 29 -25.20 -0.93 -2.63
C ALA A 29 -25.00 -2.04 -3.69
N ASP A 30 -24.50 -3.21 -3.29
CA ASP A 30 -24.41 -4.38 -4.18
C ASP A 30 -25.80 -4.91 -4.52
N ARG A 31 -26.70 -5.00 -3.54
CA ARG A 31 -28.08 -5.42 -3.74
C ARG A 31 -28.87 -4.46 -4.64
N GLU A 32 -28.71 -3.16 -4.41
CA GLU A 32 -29.36 -2.11 -5.22
C GLU A 32 -28.86 -2.14 -6.66
N ALA A 33 -27.55 -2.22 -6.87
CA ALA A 33 -26.96 -2.32 -8.21
C ALA A 33 -27.44 -3.56 -8.95
N LEU A 34 -27.55 -4.69 -8.25
CA LEU A 34 -28.03 -5.94 -8.83
C LEU A 34 -29.50 -5.88 -9.21
N ALA A 35 -30.36 -5.29 -8.34
CA ALA A 35 -31.76 -5.13 -8.63
C ALA A 35 -31.99 -4.27 -9.90
N LEU A 36 -31.29 -3.14 -10.01
CA LEU A 36 -31.33 -2.28 -11.19
C LEU A 36 -30.82 -2.98 -12.46
N PHE A 37 -29.79 -3.80 -12.31
CA PHE A 37 -29.22 -4.56 -13.42
C PHE A 37 -30.22 -5.57 -13.99
N TYR A 38 -30.90 -6.35 -13.15
CA TYR A 38 -31.91 -7.32 -13.61
C TYR A 38 -33.20 -6.67 -14.07
N ASP A 39 -33.59 -5.51 -13.52
CA ASP A 39 -34.73 -4.74 -14.04
C ASP A 39 -34.48 -4.27 -15.48
N ALA A 40 -33.28 -3.73 -15.75
CA ALA A 40 -32.88 -3.30 -17.11
C ALA A 40 -32.83 -4.44 -18.13
N ARG A 41 -32.59 -5.68 -17.65
CA ARG A 41 -32.54 -6.90 -18.48
C ARG A 41 -33.91 -7.62 -18.57
N LEU A 42 -34.96 -7.04 -18.01
CA LEU A 42 -36.29 -7.69 -17.89
C LEU A 42 -36.22 -9.04 -17.18
N GLY A 43 -35.31 -9.19 -16.21
CA GLY A 43 -35.12 -10.42 -15.47
C GLY A 43 -34.44 -11.57 -16.22
N GLU A 44 -33.82 -11.30 -17.37
CA GLU A 44 -33.10 -12.34 -18.13
C GLU A 44 -31.92 -12.88 -17.32
N PRO A 45 -31.88 -14.20 -17.01
CA PRO A 45 -30.82 -14.78 -16.19
C PRO A 45 -29.49 -14.88 -16.94
N ILE A 46 -28.39 -14.90 -16.17
CA ILE A 46 -27.02 -15.08 -16.69
C ILE A 46 -26.51 -16.49 -16.38
N TRP A 47 -26.82 -17.00 -15.17
CA TRP A 47 -26.16 -18.18 -14.58
C TRP A 47 -26.98 -19.45 -14.65
N VAL A 48 -28.30 -19.34 -14.71
CA VAL A 48 -29.18 -20.48 -14.63
C VAL A 48 -30.00 -20.69 -15.90
N SER A 49 -30.35 -21.96 -16.11
CA SER A 49 -31.30 -22.43 -17.09
C SER A 49 -32.38 -23.26 -16.38
N LYS A 50 -33.40 -23.79 -17.09
CA LYS A 50 -34.41 -24.66 -16.47
C LYS A 50 -33.82 -25.89 -15.76
N SER A 51 -32.68 -26.40 -16.25
CA SER A 51 -32.00 -27.60 -15.73
C SER A 51 -30.96 -27.31 -14.62
N GLY A 52 -30.77 -26.05 -14.20
CA GLY A 52 -29.77 -25.64 -13.23
C GLY A 52 -28.72 -24.69 -13.78
N TYR A 53 -27.53 -24.69 -13.20
CA TYR A 53 -26.44 -23.84 -13.70
C TYR A 53 -26.08 -24.12 -15.14
N ASN A 54 -25.79 -23.07 -15.91
CA ASN A 54 -25.32 -23.16 -17.28
C ASN A 54 -23.77 -23.12 -17.31
N SER A 55 -23.19 -23.30 -18.50
CA SER A 55 -21.73 -23.31 -18.70
C SER A 55 -21.04 -22.00 -18.28
N SER A 56 -21.73 -20.86 -18.34
CA SER A 56 -21.22 -19.58 -17.86
C SER A 56 -21.04 -19.57 -16.34
N ALA A 57 -22.00 -20.14 -15.59
CA ALA A 57 -21.90 -20.32 -14.16
C ALA A 57 -20.78 -21.30 -13.79
N ASP A 58 -20.63 -22.40 -14.53
CA ASP A 58 -19.58 -23.40 -14.29
C ASP A 58 -18.17 -22.78 -14.41
N SER A 59 -17.91 -21.98 -15.45
CA SER A 59 -16.65 -21.27 -15.63
C SER A 59 -16.39 -20.27 -14.49
N LEU A 60 -17.40 -19.48 -14.12
CA LEU A 60 -17.32 -18.52 -13.01
C LEU A 60 -17.01 -19.22 -11.68
N ILE A 61 -17.77 -20.26 -11.33
CA ILE A 61 -17.64 -21.02 -10.10
C ILE A 61 -16.27 -21.69 -10.00
N ALA A 62 -15.77 -22.23 -11.12
CA ALA A 62 -14.44 -22.83 -11.19
C ALA A 62 -13.33 -21.83 -10.87
N GLU A 63 -13.45 -20.58 -11.31
CA GLU A 63 -12.49 -19.52 -10.96
C GLU A 63 -12.64 -19.08 -9.51
N MET A 64 -13.85 -18.87 -9.01
CA MET A 64 -14.10 -18.46 -7.62
C MET A 64 -13.57 -19.49 -6.62
N LYS A 65 -13.64 -20.78 -6.93
CA LYS A 65 -13.04 -21.85 -6.10
C LYS A 65 -11.51 -21.77 -6.00
N LYS A 66 -10.84 -21.05 -6.92
CA LYS A 66 -9.40 -20.79 -6.90
C LYS A 66 -9.03 -19.46 -6.25
N ALA A 67 -9.97 -18.79 -5.58
CA ALA A 67 -9.75 -17.48 -4.96
C ALA A 67 -8.56 -17.48 -4.00
N ASP A 68 -8.34 -18.58 -3.29
CA ASP A 68 -7.20 -18.74 -2.39
C ASP A 68 -5.85 -18.61 -3.12
N ASP A 69 -5.74 -19.08 -4.36
CA ASP A 69 -4.53 -18.94 -5.18
C ASP A 69 -4.22 -17.47 -5.51
N TRP A 70 -5.22 -16.63 -5.45
CA TRP A 70 -5.12 -15.19 -5.69
C TRP A 70 -4.96 -14.38 -4.39
N GLY A 71 -4.85 -15.04 -3.23
CA GLY A 71 -4.79 -14.38 -1.93
C GLY A 71 -6.11 -13.73 -1.51
N LEU A 72 -7.21 -14.22 -2.05
CA LEU A 72 -8.56 -14.00 -1.56
C LEU A 72 -8.96 -15.18 -0.67
N SER A 73 -10.26 -15.36 -0.39
CA SER A 73 -10.76 -16.45 0.46
C SER A 73 -11.96 -17.11 -0.23
N ALA A 74 -11.77 -18.32 -0.74
CA ALA A 74 -12.81 -19.02 -1.49
C ALA A 74 -14.06 -19.32 -0.64
N VAL A 75 -13.90 -19.47 0.67
CA VAL A 75 -15.03 -19.75 1.60
C VAL A 75 -15.92 -18.53 1.81
N ASP A 76 -15.44 -17.32 1.50
CA ASP A 76 -16.24 -16.09 1.66
C ASP A 76 -17.27 -15.94 0.54
N TYR A 77 -17.09 -16.62 -0.59
CA TYR A 77 -18.02 -16.61 -1.71
C TYR A 77 -19.06 -17.72 -1.54
N LYS A 78 -20.21 -17.36 -0.98
CA LYS A 78 -21.31 -18.30 -0.72
C LYS A 78 -22.01 -18.71 -2.02
N ILE A 79 -21.48 -19.73 -2.71
CA ILE A 79 -22.04 -20.27 -3.93
C ILE A 79 -23.22 -21.18 -3.56
N PRO A 80 -24.46 -20.91 -4.01
CA PRO A 80 -25.60 -21.74 -3.70
C PRO A 80 -25.47 -23.14 -4.32
N ALA A 81 -25.75 -24.18 -3.55
CA ALA A 81 -25.90 -25.51 -4.10
C ALA A 81 -27.31 -25.62 -4.72
N LEU A 82 -27.38 -25.86 -6.04
CA LEU A 82 -28.62 -26.25 -6.69
C LEU A 82 -28.82 -27.75 -6.50
N ASN A 83 -29.69 -28.13 -5.58
CA ASN A 83 -30.10 -29.52 -5.41
C ASN A 83 -30.92 -29.92 -6.63
N LYS A 84 -30.40 -30.86 -7.44
CA LYS A 84 -31.21 -31.49 -8.46
C LYS A 84 -32.23 -32.40 -7.75
N PRO A 85 -33.54 -32.20 -7.93
CA PRO A 85 -34.52 -33.14 -7.40
C PRO A 85 -34.23 -34.53 -7.98
N VAL A 86 -34.60 -35.57 -7.22
CA VAL A 86 -34.41 -36.97 -7.64
C VAL A 86 -35.18 -37.27 -8.94
N ALA A 87 -36.21 -36.48 -9.24
CA ALA A 87 -36.91 -36.47 -10.54
C ALA A 87 -37.45 -35.05 -10.81
N GLY A 88 -37.11 -34.50 -11.98
CA GLY A 88 -37.61 -33.20 -12.46
C GLY A 88 -36.58 -32.05 -12.48
N ASP A 89 -37.01 -30.89 -12.96
CA ASP A 89 -36.23 -29.66 -12.98
C ASP A 89 -36.23 -29.01 -11.61
N PRO A 90 -35.18 -28.20 -11.27
CA PRO A 90 -35.14 -27.39 -10.05
C PRO A 90 -36.35 -26.45 -9.99
N ASN A 91 -36.77 -26.14 -8.74
CA ASN A 91 -37.83 -25.18 -8.49
C ASN A 91 -37.42 -23.78 -8.98
N GLU A 92 -38.33 -23.02 -9.57
CA GLU A 92 -38.08 -21.66 -10.10
C GLU A 92 -37.60 -20.68 -9.00
N ASP A 93 -38.06 -20.80 -7.75
CA ASP A 93 -37.58 -19.98 -6.64
C ASP A 93 -36.13 -20.30 -6.30
N ASP A 94 -35.72 -21.58 -6.33
CA ASP A 94 -34.33 -22.00 -6.08
C ASP A 94 -33.39 -21.50 -7.20
N LEU A 95 -33.86 -21.52 -8.46
CA LEU A 95 -33.12 -20.97 -9.59
C LEU A 95 -32.96 -19.45 -9.46
N ALA A 96 -34.00 -18.72 -9.06
CA ALA A 96 -33.95 -17.28 -8.82
C ALA A 96 -32.98 -16.92 -7.68
N GLU A 97 -33.00 -17.69 -6.60
CA GLU A 97 -32.08 -17.52 -5.47
C GLU A 97 -30.63 -17.78 -5.90
N ALA A 98 -30.39 -18.82 -6.66
CA ALA A 98 -29.06 -19.16 -7.18
C ALA A 98 -28.51 -18.08 -8.11
N GLU A 99 -29.35 -17.56 -9.01
CA GLU A 99 -29.00 -16.46 -9.93
C GLU A 99 -28.54 -15.22 -9.17
N ILE A 100 -29.32 -14.79 -8.16
CA ILE A 100 -29.06 -13.59 -7.36
C ILE A 100 -27.80 -13.77 -6.50
N LYS A 101 -27.72 -14.87 -5.75
CA LYS A 101 -26.59 -15.11 -4.84
C LYS A 101 -25.28 -15.30 -5.60
N LEU A 102 -25.29 -15.97 -6.76
CA LEU A 102 -24.11 -16.14 -7.58
C LEU A 102 -23.67 -14.80 -8.18
N SER A 103 -24.60 -13.94 -8.60
CA SER A 103 -24.30 -12.58 -9.06
C SER A 103 -23.66 -11.73 -7.98
N LEU A 104 -24.18 -11.78 -6.75
CA LEU A 104 -23.62 -11.05 -5.62
C LEU A 104 -22.20 -11.55 -5.27
N ALA A 105 -22.01 -12.87 -5.23
CA ALA A 105 -20.71 -13.47 -4.98
C ALA A 105 -19.69 -13.12 -6.07
N ALA A 106 -20.10 -13.12 -7.34
CA ALA A 106 -19.25 -12.72 -8.47
C ALA A 106 -18.88 -11.23 -8.40
N MET A 107 -19.80 -10.37 -7.99
CA MET A 107 -19.57 -8.96 -7.83
C MET A 107 -18.63 -8.70 -6.64
N GLN A 108 -18.83 -9.37 -5.50
CA GLN A 108 -17.92 -9.34 -4.35
C GLN A 108 -16.52 -9.75 -4.78
N TYR A 109 -16.35 -10.92 -5.43
CA TYR A 109 -15.05 -11.37 -5.94
C TYR A 109 -14.38 -10.32 -6.84
N GLY A 110 -15.14 -9.82 -7.83
CA GLY A 110 -14.60 -8.84 -8.79
C GLY A 110 -14.12 -7.56 -8.12
N ARG A 111 -14.79 -7.08 -7.09
CA ARG A 111 -14.40 -5.91 -6.30
C ARG A 111 -13.20 -6.22 -5.40
N GLU A 112 -13.21 -7.36 -4.72
CA GLU A 112 -12.09 -7.79 -3.87
C GLU A 112 -10.81 -8.08 -4.67
N ALA A 113 -10.92 -8.61 -5.88
CA ALA A 113 -9.80 -8.74 -6.81
C ALA A 113 -9.14 -7.39 -7.15
N ARG A 114 -9.88 -6.29 -6.97
CA ARG A 114 -9.46 -4.90 -7.17
C ARG A 114 -9.11 -4.16 -5.87
N GLY A 115 -9.16 -4.83 -4.71
CA GLY A 115 -8.74 -4.29 -3.41
C GLY A 115 -9.88 -3.79 -2.50
N ASP A 116 -11.12 -4.16 -2.73
CA ASP A 116 -12.30 -3.71 -1.99
C ASP A 116 -12.35 -4.19 -0.52
N ARG A 117 -11.52 -5.18 -0.14
CA ARG A 117 -11.44 -5.61 1.26
C ARG A 117 -10.96 -4.50 2.21
N ILE A 118 -10.19 -3.56 1.65
CA ILE A 118 -9.74 -2.32 2.32
C ILE A 118 -9.88 -1.19 1.30
N ASP A 119 -11.08 -0.61 1.20
CA ASP A 119 -11.44 0.37 0.16
C ASP A 119 -10.98 1.80 0.49
N GLU A 120 -10.80 2.13 1.76
CA GLU A 120 -10.33 3.44 2.24
C GLU A 120 -9.11 3.30 3.18
N PRO A 121 -7.93 2.86 2.67
CA PRO A 121 -6.74 2.59 3.49
C PRO A 121 -6.33 3.77 4.38
N SER A 122 -6.49 5.02 3.90
CA SER A 122 -6.12 6.23 4.65
C SER A 122 -6.98 6.44 5.89
N THR A 123 -8.25 6.08 5.85
CA THR A 123 -9.18 6.23 6.98
C THR A 123 -9.31 4.97 7.81
N GLN A 124 -9.21 3.81 7.18
CA GLN A 124 -9.37 2.51 7.84
C GLN A 124 -8.10 2.09 8.60
N LEU A 125 -6.91 2.37 8.07
CA LEU A 125 -5.64 1.89 8.59
C LEU A 125 -4.73 3.00 9.12
N SER A 126 -4.38 3.97 8.27
CA SER A 126 -3.47 5.08 8.60
C SER A 126 -3.57 6.18 7.56
N SER A 127 -3.65 7.45 7.97
CA SER A 127 -3.66 8.61 7.07
C SER A 127 -2.43 8.68 6.13
N TYR A 128 -1.35 7.99 6.48
CA TYR A 128 -0.16 7.87 5.62
C TYR A 128 -0.31 6.86 4.48
N LEU A 129 -1.35 6.02 4.47
CA LEU A 129 -1.67 5.08 3.37
C LEU A 129 -2.63 5.76 2.38
N ASP A 130 -2.13 6.78 1.69
CA ASP A 130 -2.92 7.59 0.76
C ASP A 130 -2.94 6.98 -0.65
N ARG A 131 -3.50 5.79 -0.72
CA ARG A 131 -3.70 5.09 -1.99
C ARG A 131 -5.00 4.30 -1.93
N LYS A 132 -5.91 4.63 -2.84
CA LYS A 132 -7.20 3.94 -2.92
C LYS A 132 -7.16 2.84 -3.98
N PRO A 133 -7.86 1.73 -3.76
CA PRO A 133 -8.06 0.72 -4.79
C PRO A 133 -8.83 1.32 -5.98
N GLN A 134 -8.52 0.83 -7.19
CA GLN A 134 -9.16 1.27 -8.42
C GLN A 134 -10.36 0.39 -8.72
N LEU A 135 -11.44 0.58 -7.96
CA LEU A 135 -12.64 -0.23 -8.08
C LEU A 135 -13.40 0.07 -9.38
N ILE A 136 -14.00 -0.98 -9.93
CA ILE A 136 -14.96 -0.86 -11.03
C ILE A 136 -16.33 -0.58 -10.41
N ALA A 137 -17.05 0.39 -10.94
CA ALA A 137 -18.42 0.68 -10.50
C ALA A 137 -19.31 -0.56 -10.67
N ARG A 138 -20.12 -0.88 -9.66
CA ARG A 138 -20.96 -2.07 -9.59
C ARG A 138 -21.76 -2.36 -10.86
N PRO A 139 -22.49 -1.39 -11.46
CA PRO A 139 -23.21 -1.63 -12.72
C PRO A 139 -22.30 -2.03 -13.87
N LYS A 140 -21.15 -1.33 -14.01
CA LYS A 140 -20.18 -1.65 -15.08
C LYS A 140 -19.54 -3.02 -14.90
N LEU A 141 -19.30 -3.45 -13.66
CA LEU A 141 -18.78 -4.77 -13.37
C LEU A 141 -19.78 -5.85 -13.78
N LEU A 142 -21.06 -5.68 -13.43
CA LEU A 142 -22.14 -6.60 -13.81
C LEU A 142 -22.36 -6.66 -15.33
N GLU A 143 -22.39 -5.50 -16.00
CA GLU A 143 -22.50 -5.40 -17.46
C GLU A 143 -21.34 -6.14 -18.14
N ALA A 144 -20.10 -5.84 -17.75
CA ALA A 144 -18.92 -6.47 -18.34
C ALA A 144 -18.88 -7.97 -18.05
N LEU A 145 -19.23 -8.40 -16.84
CA LEU A 145 -19.32 -9.81 -16.46
C LEU A 145 -20.39 -10.53 -17.29
N SER A 146 -21.57 -9.93 -17.47
CA SER A 146 -22.65 -10.53 -18.28
C SER A 146 -22.28 -10.64 -19.75
N ALA A 147 -21.52 -9.70 -20.29
CA ALA A 147 -21.10 -9.65 -21.69
C ALA A 147 -19.88 -10.51 -22.01
N ALA A 148 -19.03 -10.82 -21.02
CA ALA A 148 -17.80 -11.57 -21.23
C ALA A 148 -18.07 -12.96 -21.82
N PRO A 149 -17.33 -13.43 -22.88
CA PRO A 149 -17.50 -14.78 -23.43
C PRO A 149 -17.18 -15.87 -22.40
N ASP A 150 -16.09 -15.74 -21.65
CA ASP A 150 -15.71 -16.58 -20.51
C ASP A 150 -15.74 -15.75 -19.21
N LYS A 151 -16.65 -16.12 -18.32
CA LYS A 151 -16.89 -15.39 -17.07
C LYS A 151 -15.76 -15.59 -16.07
N GLY A 152 -15.19 -16.79 -16.00
CA GLY A 152 -14.05 -17.11 -15.15
C GLY A 152 -12.79 -16.38 -15.61
N GLU A 153 -12.51 -16.34 -16.91
CA GLU A 153 -11.39 -15.58 -17.46
C GLU A 153 -11.55 -14.07 -17.17
N TYR A 154 -12.76 -13.54 -17.29
CA TYR A 154 -13.03 -12.16 -16.96
C TYR A 154 -12.73 -11.86 -15.48
N LEU A 155 -13.20 -12.69 -14.53
CA LEU A 155 -12.87 -12.52 -13.11
C LEU A 155 -11.36 -12.55 -12.87
N ARG A 156 -10.66 -13.49 -13.48
CA ARG A 156 -9.20 -13.62 -13.41
C ARG A 156 -8.51 -12.36 -13.92
N SER A 157 -9.04 -11.76 -14.98
CA SER A 157 -8.48 -10.55 -15.61
C SER A 157 -8.53 -9.31 -14.72
N LEU A 158 -9.36 -9.31 -13.66
CA LEU A 158 -9.52 -8.20 -12.71
C LEU A 158 -8.35 -8.08 -11.73
N HIS A 159 -7.60 -9.15 -11.51
CA HIS A 159 -6.42 -9.11 -10.64
C HIS A 159 -5.30 -8.23 -11.23
N PRO A 160 -4.41 -7.69 -10.37
CA PRO A 160 -3.25 -6.91 -10.83
C PRO A 160 -2.40 -7.70 -11.82
N LYS A 161 -1.98 -7.04 -12.92
CA LYS A 161 -1.12 -7.64 -13.95
C LYS A 161 0.37 -7.36 -13.73
N HIS A 162 0.72 -6.78 -12.58
CA HIS A 162 2.11 -6.48 -12.23
C HIS A 162 2.92 -7.78 -12.03
N ALA A 163 4.10 -7.84 -12.62
CA ALA A 163 4.96 -9.01 -12.51
C ALA A 163 5.23 -9.43 -11.06
N GLN A 164 5.39 -8.45 -10.17
CA GLN A 164 5.64 -8.71 -8.75
C GLN A 164 4.43 -9.29 -8.02
N PHE A 165 3.20 -8.87 -8.39
CA PHE A 165 1.98 -9.50 -7.87
C PHE A 165 1.92 -10.99 -8.25
N GLU A 166 2.23 -11.32 -9.51
CA GLU A 166 2.24 -12.70 -9.97
C GLU A 166 3.33 -13.54 -9.29
N ARG A 167 4.52 -12.98 -9.06
CA ARG A 167 5.59 -13.65 -8.31
C ARG A 167 5.18 -13.94 -6.87
N LEU A 168 4.54 -12.98 -6.19
CA LEU A 168 3.98 -13.19 -4.84
C LEU A 168 2.89 -14.26 -4.85
N ARG A 169 2.01 -14.26 -5.86
CA ARG A 169 0.98 -15.30 -6.04
C ARG A 169 1.59 -16.70 -6.18
N GLN A 170 2.59 -16.85 -7.05
CA GLN A 170 3.28 -18.13 -7.23
C GLN A 170 3.96 -18.59 -5.93
N LYS A 171 4.54 -17.64 -5.19
CA LYS A 171 5.15 -17.93 -3.89
C LYS A 171 4.11 -18.40 -2.87
N LEU A 172 2.94 -17.76 -2.82
CA LEU A 172 1.82 -18.14 -1.96
C LEU A 172 1.37 -19.58 -2.25
N ILE A 173 1.14 -19.91 -3.52
CA ILE A 173 0.72 -21.26 -3.97
C ILE A 173 1.78 -22.30 -3.55
N ALA A 174 3.05 -22.02 -3.83
CA ALA A 174 4.15 -22.91 -3.47
C ALA A 174 4.23 -23.17 -1.96
N MET A 175 4.03 -22.14 -1.14
CA MET A 175 4.01 -22.26 0.32
C MET A 175 2.84 -23.10 0.81
N ARG A 176 1.65 -22.90 0.27
CA ARG A 176 0.45 -23.69 0.61
C ARG A 176 0.59 -25.15 0.20
N GLY A 177 1.17 -25.40 -0.97
CA GLY A 177 1.49 -26.75 -1.43
C GLY A 177 2.54 -27.48 -0.58
N ALA A 178 3.53 -26.75 -0.06
CA ALA A 178 4.56 -27.31 0.81
C ALA A 178 4.09 -27.55 2.26
N SER A 179 3.09 -26.79 2.72
CA SER A 179 2.60 -26.86 4.12
C SER A 179 1.93 -28.20 4.46
N ALA A 180 1.56 -28.99 3.48
CA ALA A 180 0.96 -30.31 3.72
C ALA A 180 2.02 -31.40 4.09
N ALA A 181 3.31 -31.10 3.97
CA ALA A 181 4.38 -32.10 4.09
C ALA A 181 5.29 -31.98 5.32
N ASP A 182 5.35 -30.82 5.99
CA ASP A 182 6.28 -30.60 7.10
C ASP A 182 5.55 -30.04 8.35
N GLU A 183 5.13 -30.93 9.25
CA GLU A 183 4.76 -30.56 10.61
C GLU A 183 5.99 -30.02 11.33
N PHE A 184 5.99 -28.70 11.58
CA PHE A 184 7.08 -28.00 12.25
C PHE A 184 7.05 -28.28 13.75
N GLU A 185 7.76 -29.36 14.18
CA GLU A 185 7.93 -29.68 15.58
C GLU A 185 8.84 -28.65 16.26
N LYS A 186 8.32 -27.89 17.23
CA LYS A 186 9.09 -26.91 18.00
C LYS A 186 10.10 -27.61 18.89
N ILE A 187 11.32 -27.06 18.94
CA ILE A 187 12.38 -27.49 19.90
C ILE A 187 12.03 -26.82 21.23
N PRO A 188 11.67 -27.60 22.27
CA PRO A 188 11.32 -27.03 23.58
C PRO A 188 12.50 -26.34 24.26
N ASP A 189 12.22 -25.56 25.28
CA ASP A 189 13.24 -25.02 26.18
C ASP A 189 14.03 -26.15 26.83
N GLY A 190 15.32 -25.93 27.09
CA GLY A 190 16.14 -26.98 27.62
C GLY A 190 17.54 -26.52 28.07
N PRO A 191 18.35 -27.43 28.63
CA PRO A 191 19.69 -27.15 29.16
C PRO A 191 20.66 -26.76 28.03
N LYS A 192 21.81 -26.20 28.39
CA LYS A 192 22.93 -26.06 27.47
C LYS A 192 23.44 -27.48 27.12
N ILE A 193 23.62 -27.75 25.80
CA ILE A 193 24.15 -29.01 25.31
C ILE A 193 25.46 -28.75 24.59
N THR A 194 26.49 -29.49 24.94
CA THR A 194 27.83 -29.42 24.34
C THR A 194 28.10 -30.64 23.45
N VAL A 195 29.03 -30.50 22.52
CA VAL A 195 29.47 -31.57 21.61
C VAL A 195 29.83 -32.82 22.40
N GLY A 196 29.55 -34.00 21.86
CA GLY A 196 29.80 -35.30 22.50
C GLY A 196 28.74 -35.74 23.51
N LYS A 197 27.67 -34.97 23.72
CA LYS A 197 26.56 -35.34 24.61
C LYS A 197 25.41 -35.96 23.84
N VAL A 198 24.67 -36.84 24.49
CA VAL A 198 23.40 -37.39 24.00
C VAL A 198 22.25 -36.64 24.65
N HIS A 199 21.33 -36.15 23.84
CA HIS A 199 20.11 -35.49 24.29
C HIS A 199 19.01 -35.60 23.24
N TRP A 200 17.81 -35.91 23.65
CA TRP A 200 16.68 -36.11 22.72
C TRP A 200 16.38 -34.92 21.78
N GLN A 201 16.67 -33.68 22.19
CA GLN A 201 16.51 -32.51 21.34
C GLN A 201 17.52 -32.45 20.19
N ILE A 202 18.59 -33.23 20.21
CA ILE A 202 19.62 -33.23 19.16
C ILE A 202 19.01 -33.70 17.83
N SER A 203 18.15 -34.71 17.85
CA SER A 203 17.46 -35.19 16.65
C SER A 203 16.56 -34.11 16.03
N LEU A 204 15.89 -33.30 16.86
CA LEU A 204 15.08 -32.16 16.39
C LEU A 204 15.96 -31.06 15.76
N ILE A 205 17.08 -30.74 16.41
CA ILE A 205 18.03 -29.71 15.94
C ILE A 205 18.70 -30.17 14.66
N ARG A 206 19.08 -31.45 14.56
CA ARG A 206 19.68 -32.05 13.37
C ARG A 206 18.74 -31.97 12.17
N ARG A 207 17.49 -32.36 12.36
CA ARG A 207 16.43 -32.21 11.32
C ARG A 207 16.26 -30.78 10.91
N ARG A 208 16.23 -29.84 11.87
CA ARG A 208 16.05 -28.41 11.62
C ARG A 208 17.19 -27.79 10.81
N LEU A 209 18.44 -28.21 11.10
CA LEU A 209 19.63 -27.75 10.37
C LEU A 209 19.90 -28.58 9.11
N LYS A 210 19.04 -29.57 8.79
CA LYS A 210 19.15 -30.48 7.62
C LYS A 210 20.49 -31.21 7.56
N VAL A 211 21.03 -31.56 8.73
CA VAL A 211 22.28 -32.32 8.84
C VAL A 211 21.96 -33.81 8.71
N ALA A 212 22.54 -34.46 7.71
CA ALA A 212 22.32 -35.89 7.48
C ALA A 212 22.74 -36.76 8.69
N VAL A 213 21.97 -37.80 8.95
CA VAL A 213 22.37 -38.84 9.92
C VAL A 213 23.50 -39.65 9.29
N PRO A 214 24.64 -39.84 9.98
CA PRO A 214 25.73 -40.64 9.44
C PRO A 214 25.26 -42.07 9.08
N VAL A 215 25.60 -42.50 7.87
CA VAL A 215 25.30 -43.86 7.43
C VAL A 215 26.29 -44.83 8.13
N THR A 216 25.77 -45.70 8.97
CA THR A 216 26.58 -46.75 9.64
C THR A 216 26.81 -47.93 8.69
N LYS A 217 27.99 -48.58 8.79
CA LYS A 217 28.25 -49.82 8.06
C LYS A 217 27.31 -50.91 8.57
N PRO A 218 27.00 -51.97 7.75
CA PRO A 218 26.03 -53.00 8.13
C PRO A 218 26.29 -53.67 9.49
N ASP A 219 27.55 -53.76 9.90
CA ASP A 219 27.99 -54.43 11.16
C ASP A 219 28.32 -53.42 12.29
N ALA A 220 28.08 -52.11 12.10
CA ALA A 220 28.33 -51.10 13.11
C ALA A 220 27.07 -50.82 13.95
N PRO A 221 27.21 -50.39 15.22
CA PRO A 221 26.07 -49.94 16.02
C PRO A 221 25.26 -48.83 15.29
N VAL A 222 23.94 -48.90 15.41
CA VAL A 222 23.06 -47.86 14.85
C VAL A 222 23.45 -46.49 15.44
N PHE A 223 23.60 -45.49 14.60
CA PHE A 223 23.92 -44.14 15.04
C PHE A 223 22.76 -43.58 15.88
N ASP A 224 23.10 -43.09 17.07
CA ASP A 224 22.14 -42.43 17.93
C ASP A 224 21.89 -41.01 17.42
N GLU A 225 20.71 -40.75 16.86
CA GLU A 225 20.32 -39.43 16.39
C GLU A 225 20.31 -38.34 17.47
N GLY A 226 20.26 -38.76 18.75
CA GLY A 226 20.40 -37.89 19.92
C GLY A 226 21.84 -37.52 20.25
N PHE A 227 22.84 -38.11 19.56
CA PHE A 227 24.25 -37.79 19.78
C PHE A 227 24.67 -36.51 19.05
N TYR A 228 25.30 -35.60 19.79
CA TYR A 228 25.78 -34.31 19.26
C TYR A 228 27.21 -34.50 18.68
N ASP A 229 27.29 -34.77 17.40
CA ASP A 229 28.52 -34.97 16.65
C ASP A 229 29.13 -33.68 16.09
N ASP A 230 30.35 -33.77 15.54
CA ASP A 230 31.08 -32.64 14.96
C ASP A 230 30.40 -32.05 13.71
N ALA A 231 29.71 -32.87 12.91
CA ALA A 231 29.00 -32.40 11.73
C ALA A 231 27.86 -31.44 12.13
N LEU A 232 27.11 -31.82 13.16
CA LEU A 232 26.05 -30.96 13.70
C LEU A 232 26.64 -29.75 14.43
N ALA A 233 27.79 -29.90 15.11
CA ALA A 233 28.49 -28.79 15.77
C ALA A 233 28.85 -27.68 14.78
N LYS A 234 29.42 -28.06 13.64
CA LYS A 234 29.74 -27.12 12.57
C LYS A 234 28.51 -26.41 12.02
N ALA A 235 27.42 -27.14 11.78
CA ALA A 235 26.17 -26.54 11.31
C ALA A 235 25.56 -25.55 12.33
N VAL A 236 25.71 -25.83 13.63
CA VAL A 236 25.29 -24.92 14.72
C VAL A 236 26.11 -23.63 14.69
N GLU A 237 27.43 -23.69 14.50
CA GLU A 237 28.31 -22.52 14.42
C GLU A 237 27.98 -21.68 13.17
N GLU A 238 27.82 -22.34 12.01
CA GLU A 238 27.41 -21.65 10.76
C GLU A 238 26.05 -20.95 10.91
N PHE A 239 25.07 -21.62 11.53
CA PHE A 239 23.76 -21.05 11.78
C PHE A 239 23.83 -19.84 12.73
N LYS A 240 24.64 -19.95 13.83
CA LYS A 240 24.82 -18.81 14.74
C LYS A 240 25.47 -17.62 14.07
N THR A 241 26.52 -17.84 13.26
CA THR A 241 27.18 -16.80 12.48
C THR A 241 26.21 -16.10 11.55
N LYS A 242 25.42 -16.88 10.81
CA LYS A 242 24.43 -16.35 9.85
C LYS A 242 23.34 -15.52 10.53
N ASN A 243 22.99 -15.82 11.78
CA ASN A 243 21.88 -15.20 12.51
C ASN A 243 22.33 -14.25 13.64
N ASP A 244 23.61 -13.84 13.67
CA ASP A 244 24.19 -12.93 14.68
C ASP A 244 23.94 -13.41 16.13
N ILE A 245 24.08 -14.73 16.41
CA ILE A 245 23.85 -15.32 17.73
C ILE A 245 25.17 -15.49 18.46
N GLU A 246 25.39 -14.68 19.47
CA GLU A 246 26.60 -14.75 20.29
C GLU A 246 26.41 -15.65 21.54
N PRO A 247 27.47 -16.30 22.03
CA PRO A 247 28.79 -16.49 21.39
C PRO A 247 28.71 -17.47 20.21
N VAL A 248 29.50 -17.19 19.16
CA VAL A 248 29.65 -18.14 18.04
C VAL A 248 30.54 -19.31 18.48
N ASN A 249 29.89 -20.36 18.99
CA ASN A 249 30.50 -21.61 19.39
C ASN A 249 29.48 -22.75 19.24
N PRO A 250 29.86 -24.02 19.25
CA PRO A 250 28.96 -25.14 19.03
C PRO A 250 27.99 -25.43 20.19
N THR A 251 28.01 -24.65 21.29
CA THR A 251 27.09 -24.91 22.41
C THR A 251 25.66 -24.60 22.03
N ILE A 252 24.74 -25.55 22.21
CA ILE A 252 23.30 -25.33 22.03
C ILE A 252 22.78 -24.57 23.24
N THR A 253 22.30 -23.36 22.98
CA THR A 253 21.79 -22.43 23.99
C THR A 253 20.28 -22.17 23.80
N GLN A 254 19.64 -21.51 24.75
CA GLN A 254 18.26 -21.09 24.61
C GLN A 254 18.08 -20.08 23.47
N ALA A 255 19.06 -19.19 23.23
CA ALA A 255 19.04 -18.24 22.11
C ALA A 255 19.04 -18.98 20.76
N LEU A 256 19.87 -20.03 20.63
CA LEU A 256 19.86 -20.89 19.43
C LEU A 256 18.49 -21.56 19.24
N ARG A 257 17.91 -22.17 20.30
CA ARG A 257 16.58 -22.82 20.21
C ARG A 257 15.50 -21.83 19.76
N LYS A 258 15.49 -20.64 20.36
CA LYS A 258 14.57 -19.57 19.94
C LYS A 258 14.77 -19.18 18.48
N ALA A 259 15.99 -19.10 18.00
CA ALA A 259 16.29 -18.79 16.61
C ALA A 259 15.89 -19.95 15.67
N LEU A 260 16.20 -21.20 16.02
CA LEU A 260 15.77 -22.38 15.26
C LEU A 260 14.24 -22.56 15.25
N ASN A 261 13.55 -22.09 16.28
CA ASN A 261 12.09 -22.09 16.36
C ASN A 261 11.45 -20.89 15.68
N ARG A 262 12.22 -19.91 15.22
CA ARG A 262 11.66 -18.91 14.32
C ARG A 262 11.14 -19.64 13.09
N ASP A 263 9.91 -19.41 12.78
CA ASP A 263 9.36 -19.86 11.53
C ASP A 263 9.98 -18.99 10.45
N ASP A 264 11.14 -19.44 9.90
CA ASP A 264 11.80 -18.74 8.79
C ASP A 264 11.02 -18.93 7.47
N ARG A 265 9.88 -19.67 7.52
CA ARG A 265 8.94 -19.66 6.41
C ARG A 265 8.41 -18.24 6.29
N PRO A 266 8.43 -17.70 5.09
CA PRO A 266 7.84 -16.40 4.86
C PRO A 266 6.42 -16.41 5.44
N ASP A 267 6.12 -15.44 6.29
CA ASP A 267 4.77 -15.29 6.83
C ASP A 267 3.78 -15.15 5.65
N GLU A 268 2.94 -16.16 5.45
CA GLU A 268 1.90 -16.13 4.41
C GLU A 268 1.07 -14.85 4.51
N ARG A 269 0.80 -14.40 5.74
CA ARG A 269 0.08 -13.17 6.02
C ARG A 269 0.83 -11.93 5.50
N ALA A 270 2.18 -11.95 5.51
CA ALA A 270 2.97 -10.87 4.90
C ALA A 270 2.80 -10.87 3.38
N ILE A 271 2.81 -12.04 2.73
CA ILE A 271 2.55 -12.13 1.29
C ILE A 271 1.15 -11.59 0.96
N LEU A 272 0.12 -12.01 1.72
CA LEU A 272 -1.27 -11.54 1.53
C LEU A 272 -1.39 -10.02 1.70
N ALA A 273 -0.75 -9.44 2.72
CA ALA A 273 -0.74 -8.00 2.94
C ALA A 273 -0.05 -7.23 1.80
N ASN A 274 1.03 -7.79 1.24
CA ASN A 274 1.71 -7.18 0.09
C ASN A 274 0.90 -7.35 -1.20
N MET A 275 0.25 -8.50 -1.42
CA MET A 275 -0.67 -8.69 -2.55
C MET A 275 -1.84 -7.71 -2.48
N GLU A 276 -2.36 -7.41 -1.29
CA GLU A 276 -3.40 -6.39 -1.11
C GLU A 276 -2.90 -5.00 -1.50
N GLN A 277 -1.70 -4.60 -1.09
CA GLN A 277 -1.12 -3.32 -1.49
C GLN A 277 -0.92 -3.21 -3.02
N TRP A 278 -0.60 -4.32 -3.69
CA TRP A 278 -0.52 -4.35 -5.16
C TRP A 278 -1.87 -4.10 -5.83
N ARG A 279 -3.01 -4.44 -5.19
CA ARG A 279 -4.35 -4.12 -5.70
C ARG A 279 -4.66 -2.62 -5.67
N TRP A 280 -3.99 -1.88 -4.78
CA TRP A 280 -4.13 -0.42 -4.70
C TRP A 280 -3.19 0.31 -5.67
N MET A 281 -2.22 -0.37 -6.27
CA MET A 281 -1.32 0.26 -7.24
C MET A 281 -2.07 0.63 -8.53
N PRO A 282 -1.67 1.74 -9.20
CA PRO A 282 -2.17 2.02 -10.54
C PRO A 282 -1.93 0.83 -11.46
N SER A 283 -2.89 0.52 -12.33
CA SER A 283 -2.76 -0.57 -13.30
C SER A 283 -1.64 -0.33 -14.31
N ASP A 284 -1.38 0.94 -14.63
CA ASP A 284 -0.23 1.40 -15.41
C ASP A 284 0.70 2.21 -14.51
N LEU A 285 1.94 1.76 -14.36
CA LEU A 285 2.98 2.45 -13.60
C LEU A 285 3.77 3.46 -14.45
N GLY A 286 3.54 3.46 -15.75
CA GLY A 286 4.32 4.21 -16.73
C GLY A 286 5.46 3.37 -17.36
N SER A 287 5.84 3.69 -18.60
CA SER A 287 6.97 3.05 -19.29
C SER A 287 8.31 3.38 -18.62
N THR A 288 8.41 4.58 -18.05
CA THR A 288 9.51 5.01 -17.17
C THR A 288 8.88 5.60 -15.92
N TYR A 289 9.31 5.16 -14.74
CA TYR A 289 8.80 5.64 -13.46
C TYR A 289 9.83 5.51 -12.34
N ILE A 290 9.60 6.26 -11.27
CA ILE A 290 10.38 6.17 -10.03
C ILE A 290 9.57 5.36 -9.01
N ASN A 291 10.21 4.38 -8.40
CA ASN A 291 9.66 3.65 -7.26
C ASN A 291 10.52 3.88 -6.02
N VAL A 292 9.91 4.34 -4.94
CA VAL A 292 10.55 4.42 -3.62
C VAL A 292 9.90 3.38 -2.73
N ASN A 293 10.64 2.33 -2.35
CA ASN A 293 10.15 1.35 -1.40
C ASN A 293 10.67 1.68 0.01
N ILE A 294 9.78 2.14 0.88
CA ILE A 294 10.13 2.63 2.22
C ILE A 294 10.76 1.53 3.10
N PRO A 295 10.19 0.31 3.25
CA PRO A 295 10.76 -0.73 4.09
C PRO A 295 12.16 -1.19 3.66
N GLU A 296 12.45 -1.08 2.38
CA GLU A 296 13.76 -1.40 1.79
C GLU A 296 14.73 -0.21 1.85
N PHE A 297 14.21 1.00 2.06
CA PHE A 297 14.97 2.26 2.01
C PHE A 297 15.70 2.47 0.68
N THR A 298 14.99 2.24 -0.43
CA THR A 298 15.58 2.29 -1.78
C THR A 298 14.68 3.07 -2.73
N VAL A 299 15.31 3.90 -3.58
CA VAL A 299 14.68 4.51 -4.76
C VAL A 299 15.22 3.82 -6.01
N ARG A 300 14.34 3.54 -6.98
CA ARG A 300 14.68 2.99 -8.29
C ARG A 300 14.06 3.81 -9.40
N VAL A 301 14.81 3.96 -10.50
CA VAL A 301 14.25 4.37 -11.79
C VAL A 301 14.07 3.11 -12.62
N ILE A 302 12.85 2.84 -13.02
CA ILE A 302 12.48 1.68 -13.83
C ILE A 302 12.08 2.16 -15.23
N LYS A 303 12.64 1.53 -16.26
CA LYS A 303 12.31 1.79 -17.67
C LYS A 303 11.98 0.47 -18.35
N ASN A 304 10.78 0.37 -18.93
CA ASN A 304 10.30 -0.84 -19.61
C ASN A 304 10.46 -2.11 -18.76
N GLY A 305 10.16 -2.01 -17.45
CA GLY A 305 10.25 -3.11 -16.49
C GLY A 305 11.66 -3.41 -15.95
N SER A 306 12.70 -2.74 -16.47
CA SER A 306 14.09 -2.94 -16.03
C SER A 306 14.56 -1.80 -15.14
N VAL A 307 15.28 -2.12 -14.05
CA VAL A 307 15.89 -1.12 -13.17
C VAL A 307 17.11 -0.52 -13.86
N ILE A 308 17.05 0.76 -14.22
CA ILE A 308 18.17 1.49 -14.85
C ILE A 308 18.99 2.30 -13.85
N HIS A 309 18.45 2.54 -12.65
CA HIS A 309 19.16 3.20 -11.55
C HIS A 309 18.56 2.78 -10.19
N SER A 310 19.42 2.67 -9.18
CA SER A 310 18.98 2.34 -7.81
C SER A 310 19.88 3.03 -6.79
N GLU A 311 19.26 3.67 -5.77
CA GLU A 311 19.96 4.34 -4.69
C GLU A 311 19.29 4.15 -3.32
N ARG A 312 20.11 4.28 -2.27
CA ARG A 312 19.61 4.29 -0.87
C ARG A 312 18.89 5.59 -0.58
N VAL A 313 17.82 5.48 0.22
CA VAL A 313 17.11 6.65 0.75
C VAL A 313 17.04 6.62 2.28
N VAL A 314 16.88 7.81 2.87
CA VAL A 314 16.46 8.03 4.25
C VAL A 314 15.03 8.54 4.20
N THR A 315 14.14 7.93 5.00
CA THR A 315 12.71 8.22 5.04
C THR A 315 12.29 8.88 6.35
N GLY A 316 11.03 9.21 6.51
CA GLY A 316 10.46 9.82 7.71
C GLY A 316 10.60 8.95 8.96
N LYS A 317 10.65 9.60 10.13
CA LYS A 317 10.55 8.93 11.44
C LYS A 317 9.16 8.31 11.62
N PHE A 318 9.00 7.49 12.66
CA PHE A 318 7.70 6.90 12.99
C PHE A 318 6.61 7.95 13.26
N GLU A 319 6.97 9.06 13.90
CA GLU A 319 6.05 10.17 14.22
C GLU A 319 5.74 11.06 13.01
N THR A 320 6.63 11.10 12.03
CA THR A 320 6.54 11.91 10.80
C THR A 320 6.85 11.04 9.58
N GLN A 321 5.96 10.07 9.33
CA GLN A 321 6.18 9.03 8.32
C GLN A 321 6.24 9.62 6.91
N THR A 322 6.97 8.96 6.03
CA THR A 322 6.84 9.19 4.59
C THR A 322 5.52 8.57 4.13
N PRO A 323 4.61 9.33 3.53
CA PRO A 323 3.32 8.82 3.08
C PRO A 323 3.46 7.93 1.83
N ILE A 324 2.50 7.03 1.66
CA ILE A 324 2.43 6.08 0.55
C ILE A 324 1.39 6.59 -0.45
N PHE A 325 1.83 6.99 -1.64
CA PHE A 325 0.99 7.56 -2.69
C PHE A 325 1.66 7.46 -4.06
N SER A 326 0.99 7.92 -5.10
CA SER A 326 1.55 8.09 -6.45
C SER A 326 1.27 9.50 -6.94
N ASP A 327 2.28 10.14 -7.53
CA ASP A 327 2.15 11.46 -8.15
C ASP A 327 3.16 11.61 -9.30
N MET A 328 3.14 12.76 -9.97
CA MET A 328 3.95 13.05 -11.14
C MET A 328 5.08 14.03 -10.80
N MET A 329 6.34 13.62 -10.94
CA MET A 329 7.48 14.52 -10.89
C MET A 329 7.44 15.47 -12.09
N ARG A 330 7.55 16.76 -11.81
CA ARG A 330 7.48 17.82 -12.83
C ARG A 330 8.71 18.68 -12.92
N THR A 331 9.53 18.74 -11.86
CA THR A 331 10.65 19.69 -11.77
C THR A 331 11.82 19.07 -11.03
N VAL A 332 13.01 19.27 -11.54
CA VAL A 332 14.28 19.07 -10.83
C VAL A 332 14.85 20.44 -10.52
N VAL A 333 15.17 20.70 -9.25
CA VAL A 333 15.72 21.98 -8.80
C VAL A 333 17.18 21.80 -8.44
N PHE A 334 18.03 22.56 -9.07
CA PHE A 334 19.46 22.61 -8.76
C PHE A 334 19.77 23.79 -7.85
N GLN A 335 20.68 23.61 -6.89
CA GLN A 335 21.01 24.58 -5.85
C GLN A 335 19.79 25.16 -5.13
N PRO A 336 18.94 24.30 -4.50
CA PRO A 336 17.68 24.73 -3.93
C PRO A 336 17.86 25.50 -2.63
N SER A 337 17.04 26.53 -2.41
CA SER A 337 16.73 27.03 -1.07
C SER A 337 15.80 26.08 -0.32
N TRP A 338 15.95 26.00 0.99
CA TRP A 338 15.04 25.26 1.84
C TRP A 338 14.07 26.19 2.56
N ASN A 339 12.82 26.20 2.16
CA ASN A 339 11.76 26.86 2.90
C ASN A 339 11.35 25.98 4.08
N VAL A 340 11.45 26.49 5.31
CA VAL A 340 11.10 25.73 6.52
C VAL A 340 9.60 25.45 6.54
N PRO A 341 9.16 24.16 6.58
CA PRO A 341 7.75 23.81 6.66
C PRO A 341 7.05 24.37 7.89
N GLU A 342 5.75 24.65 7.78
CA GLU A 342 4.97 25.20 8.90
C GLU A 342 5.01 24.33 10.15
N SER A 343 4.95 23.00 9.97
CA SER A 343 5.05 22.06 11.10
C SER A 343 6.37 22.21 11.87
N ILE A 344 7.49 22.38 11.18
CA ILE A 344 8.81 22.60 11.81
C ILE A 344 8.85 23.99 12.47
N LYS A 345 8.31 25.03 11.82
CA LYS A 345 8.21 26.36 12.43
C LYS A 345 7.45 26.30 13.75
N ILE A 346 6.28 25.66 13.78
CA ILE A 346 5.38 25.62 14.93
C ILE A 346 5.92 24.68 16.01
N LEU A 347 6.34 23.46 15.66
CA LEU A 347 6.67 22.44 16.65
C LEU A 347 8.12 22.51 17.14
N GLU A 348 9.05 23.05 16.33
CA GLU A 348 10.47 23.04 16.69
C GLU A 348 11.08 24.43 16.91
N LEU A 349 10.69 25.43 16.09
CA LEU A 349 11.28 26.76 16.19
C LEU A 349 10.53 27.63 17.20
N LEU A 350 9.20 27.73 17.10
CA LEU A 350 8.39 28.60 17.94
C LEU A 350 8.57 28.35 19.46
N PRO A 351 8.60 27.12 19.97
CA PRO A 351 8.84 26.90 21.39
C PRO A 351 10.19 27.43 21.86
N LYS A 352 11.22 27.35 21.04
CA LYS A 352 12.57 27.87 21.37
C LYS A 352 12.63 29.38 21.30
N LEU A 353 11.95 29.98 20.33
CA LEU A 353 11.81 31.44 20.20
C LEU A 353 11.08 32.04 21.42
N ARG A 354 9.97 31.41 21.84
CA ARG A 354 9.23 31.81 23.07
C ARG A 354 10.05 31.66 24.35
N ALA A 355 10.92 30.66 24.40
CA ALA A 355 11.86 30.48 25.51
C ALA A 355 13.04 31.49 25.51
N GLY A 356 13.06 32.46 24.59
CA GLY A 356 14.10 33.47 24.49
C GLY A 356 15.39 32.95 23.86
N GLY A 357 15.34 31.89 23.04
CA GLY A 357 16.48 31.40 22.28
C GLY A 357 16.41 31.80 20.80
N ASN A 358 17.55 31.74 20.12
CA ASN A 358 17.61 31.92 18.65
C ASN A 358 17.87 30.57 17.95
N PRO A 359 16.84 29.82 17.56
CA PRO A 359 17.03 28.54 16.89
C PRO A 359 17.49 28.67 15.43
N LEU A 360 17.56 29.88 14.87
CA LEU A 360 18.04 30.15 13.52
C LEU A 360 19.57 30.25 13.49
N GLU A 361 20.16 30.71 14.61
CA GLU A 361 21.60 30.84 14.75
C GLU A 361 22.30 29.48 14.68
N GLY A 362 23.44 29.44 13.99
CA GLY A 362 24.21 28.20 13.77
C GLY A 362 23.59 27.20 12.81
N ARG A 363 22.38 27.46 12.27
CA ARG A 363 21.72 26.63 11.28
C ARG A 363 21.69 27.24 9.87
N GLY A 364 22.27 28.44 9.70
CA GLY A 364 22.23 29.15 8.42
C GLY A 364 20.83 29.53 7.95
N LEU A 365 19.88 29.67 8.90
CA LEU A 365 18.51 30.07 8.60
C LEU A 365 18.40 31.60 8.57
N ALA A 366 17.71 32.12 7.54
CA ALA A 366 17.33 33.52 7.42
C ALA A 366 15.81 33.66 7.61
N MET A 367 15.37 34.84 8.07
CA MET A 367 13.96 35.14 8.29
C MET A 367 13.56 36.44 7.62
N LYS A 368 12.44 36.42 6.88
CA LYS A 368 11.85 37.59 6.22
C LYS A 368 10.40 37.76 6.59
N ARG A 369 9.94 39.01 6.62
CA ARG A 369 8.51 39.38 6.69
C ARG A 369 8.23 40.39 5.58
N ASN A 370 7.24 40.12 4.74
CA ASN A 370 6.88 40.98 3.59
C ASN A 370 8.07 41.34 2.68
N GLY A 371 9.03 40.39 2.54
CA GLY A 371 10.22 40.57 1.69
C GLY A 371 11.42 41.25 2.39
N HIS A 372 11.25 41.80 3.60
CA HIS A 372 12.33 42.45 4.36
C HIS A 372 12.92 41.48 5.40
N ASP A 373 14.23 41.54 5.58
CA ASP A 373 14.92 40.77 6.60
C ASP A 373 14.48 41.22 7.99
N VAL A 374 14.28 40.27 8.90
CA VAL A 374 13.80 40.49 10.28
C VAL A 374 14.72 39.75 11.23
N ASP A 375 15.16 40.44 12.32
CA ASP A 375 15.87 39.79 13.41
C ASP A 375 14.87 39.10 14.36
N VAL A 376 15.22 37.89 14.84
CA VAL A 376 14.36 37.14 15.79
C VAL A 376 14.13 37.91 17.11
N TRP A 377 15.06 38.78 17.48
CA TRP A 377 14.99 39.60 18.72
C TRP A 377 14.04 40.78 18.59
N ASP A 378 13.69 41.22 17.39
CA ASP A 378 12.75 42.31 17.13
C ASP A 378 11.28 41.83 17.13
N VAL A 379 11.04 40.54 17.40
CA VAL A 379 9.72 39.92 17.30
C VAL A 379 9.22 39.47 18.69
N ASP A 380 8.05 39.94 19.10
CA ASP A 380 7.33 39.41 20.28
C ASP A 380 6.63 38.09 19.91
N TRP A 381 7.32 36.96 20.15
CA TRP A 381 6.86 35.63 19.82
C TRP A 381 5.63 35.13 20.61
N GLU A 382 5.24 35.83 21.67
CA GLU A 382 4.01 35.55 22.39
C GLU A 382 2.78 36.14 21.67
N LYS A 383 2.98 37.18 20.83
CA LYS A 383 1.92 37.89 20.14
C LYS A 383 1.90 37.67 18.63
N GLN A 384 3.02 37.22 18.08
CA GLN A 384 3.15 37.05 16.61
C GLN A 384 2.97 35.61 16.18
N ASP A 385 2.30 35.42 15.04
CA ASP A 385 2.18 34.11 14.41
C ASP A 385 3.40 33.84 13.53
N ILE A 386 4.16 32.79 13.86
CA ILE A 386 5.36 32.38 13.12
C ILE A 386 5.08 32.07 11.65
N ARG A 387 3.83 31.74 11.30
CA ARG A 387 3.44 31.48 9.91
C ARG A 387 3.54 32.73 9.02
N ASN A 388 3.47 33.92 9.59
CA ASN A 388 3.62 35.19 8.88
C ASN A 388 5.07 35.50 8.49
N PHE A 389 6.04 34.67 8.92
CA PHE A 389 7.45 34.83 8.63
C PHE A 389 7.91 33.77 7.62
N HIS A 390 8.61 34.22 6.59
CA HIS A 390 9.31 33.35 5.67
C HIS A 390 10.68 32.99 6.25
N ILE A 391 10.77 31.78 6.82
CA ILE A 391 12.02 31.24 7.37
C ILE A 391 12.58 30.26 6.35
N TYR A 392 13.83 30.46 5.94
CA TYR A 392 14.45 29.66 4.89
C TYR A 392 15.94 29.52 5.11
N GLN A 393 16.54 28.52 4.43
CA GLN A 393 17.98 28.33 4.34
C GLN A 393 18.38 28.57 2.88
N PRO A 394 19.30 29.50 2.60
CA PRO A 394 19.78 29.74 1.23
C PRO A 394 20.55 28.52 0.69
N PRO A 395 20.79 28.43 -0.61
CA PRO A 395 21.66 27.41 -1.19
C PRO A 395 23.04 27.42 -0.59
N GLY A 396 23.72 26.29 -0.60
CA GLY A 396 25.09 26.14 -0.09
C GLY A 396 25.33 24.79 0.58
N ASP A 397 26.58 24.54 1.00
CA ASP A 397 27.05 23.26 1.53
C ASP A 397 26.34 22.81 2.80
N SER A 398 25.86 23.76 3.59
CA SER A 398 25.12 23.49 4.84
C SER A 398 23.62 23.33 4.64
N ASN A 399 23.09 23.57 3.43
CA ASN A 399 21.67 23.46 3.15
C ASN A 399 21.17 22.03 3.39
N VAL A 400 20.11 21.88 4.18
CA VAL A 400 19.55 20.56 4.52
C VAL A 400 19.02 19.79 3.32
N LEU A 401 18.69 20.47 2.21
CA LEU A 401 18.28 19.87 0.94
C LEU A 401 19.47 19.54 0.03
N GLY A 402 20.71 19.89 0.44
CA GLY A 402 21.89 19.73 -0.39
C GLY A 402 21.78 20.50 -1.71
N ILE A 403 22.24 19.90 -2.82
CA ILE A 403 22.41 20.56 -4.10
C ILE A 403 21.35 20.24 -5.15
N VAL A 404 20.47 19.26 -4.89
CA VAL A 404 19.41 18.85 -5.85
C VAL A 404 18.14 18.46 -5.10
N LYS A 405 17.00 18.89 -5.62
CA LYS A 405 15.64 18.57 -5.14
C LYS A 405 14.77 18.15 -6.32
N PHE A 406 13.89 17.15 -6.13
CA PHE A 406 13.00 16.60 -7.15
C PHE A 406 11.56 16.80 -6.68
N LEU A 407 10.79 17.59 -7.43
CA LEU A 407 9.44 18.01 -7.04
C LEU A 407 8.37 17.22 -7.78
N PHE A 408 7.49 16.62 -7.02
CA PHE A 408 6.23 16.03 -7.45
C PHE A 408 5.13 16.59 -6.52
N PRO A 409 4.41 17.64 -6.96
CA PRO A 409 3.44 18.33 -6.12
C PRO A 409 2.39 17.39 -5.56
N ASN A 410 2.24 17.36 -4.24
CA ASN A 410 1.33 16.48 -3.52
C ASN A 410 0.81 17.13 -2.25
N LYS A 411 -0.32 16.63 -1.71
CA LYS A 411 -0.95 17.19 -0.50
C LYS A 411 -0.13 16.98 0.78
N HIS A 412 0.87 16.09 0.77
CA HIS A 412 1.72 15.79 1.92
C HIS A 412 2.96 16.67 2.00
N SER A 413 3.20 17.50 0.99
CA SER A 413 4.38 18.39 0.90
C SER A 413 5.72 17.64 1.02
N VAL A 414 5.82 16.42 0.49
CA VAL A 414 7.04 15.61 0.47
C VAL A 414 7.68 15.58 -0.91
N TYR A 415 9.00 15.44 -0.95
CA TYR A 415 9.80 15.41 -2.17
C TYR A 415 11.07 14.55 -1.94
N LEU A 416 11.79 14.24 -3.03
CA LEU A 416 13.13 13.66 -2.96
C LEU A 416 14.18 14.79 -2.96
N HIS A 417 15.25 14.63 -2.19
CA HIS A 417 16.30 15.66 -2.14
C HIS A 417 17.65 15.10 -1.69
N ASP A 418 18.67 15.91 -1.84
CA ASP A 418 20.00 15.68 -1.30
C ASP A 418 20.06 15.96 0.21
N THR A 419 21.22 15.74 0.82
CA THR A 419 21.48 16.06 2.24
C THR A 419 22.98 16.09 2.51
N PRO A 420 23.47 17.01 3.37
CA PRO A 420 24.83 16.96 3.87
C PRO A 420 25.07 15.79 4.85
N SER A 421 24.01 15.24 5.47
CA SER A 421 24.10 14.15 6.46
C SER A 421 24.29 12.78 5.78
N LYS A 422 25.37 12.59 5.06
CA LYS A 422 25.65 11.37 4.27
C LYS A 422 25.89 10.12 5.13
N SER A 423 26.32 10.26 6.39
CA SER A 423 26.55 9.14 7.30
C SER A 423 25.29 8.33 7.59
N LEU A 424 24.09 8.95 7.56
CA LEU A 424 22.81 8.29 7.81
C LEU A 424 22.49 7.16 6.80
N PHE A 425 23.09 7.18 5.61
CA PHE A 425 22.92 6.11 4.62
C PHE A 425 23.64 4.80 5.00
N ASN A 426 24.51 4.82 6.01
CA ASN A 426 25.20 3.62 6.51
C ASN A 426 24.35 2.87 7.56
N GLU A 427 23.32 3.49 8.08
CA GLU A 427 22.42 2.88 9.05
C GLU A 427 21.58 1.74 8.41
N LYS A 428 21.29 0.70 9.19
CA LYS A 428 20.42 -0.41 8.76
C LYS A 428 18.96 0.04 8.62
N VAL A 429 18.46 0.80 9.60
CA VAL A 429 17.14 1.43 9.59
C VAL A 429 17.31 2.92 9.35
N ARG A 430 16.72 3.44 8.31
CA ARG A 430 16.97 4.82 7.84
C ARG A 430 15.74 5.71 7.94
N THR A 431 15.11 5.72 9.11
CA THR A 431 13.92 6.53 9.42
C THR A 431 14.31 7.78 10.23
N PHE A 432 14.83 8.83 9.57
CA PHE A 432 15.39 10.00 10.26
C PHE A 432 14.83 11.34 9.80
N SER A 433 14.06 11.40 8.72
CA SER A 433 13.53 12.66 8.18
C SER A 433 12.16 13.02 8.78
N HIS A 434 11.61 14.16 8.37
CA HIS A 434 10.25 14.62 8.69
C HIS A 434 9.24 14.28 7.58
N GLY A 435 9.50 13.21 6.81
CA GLY A 435 8.63 12.72 5.75
C GLY A 435 9.26 12.77 4.36
N CYS A 436 10.02 13.81 4.02
CA CYS A 436 10.77 13.89 2.77
C CYS A 436 11.82 12.78 2.68
N MET A 437 12.19 12.39 1.45
CA MET A 437 13.11 11.30 1.20
C MET A 437 14.48 11.83 0.76
N ARG A 438 15.51 11.57 1.59
CA ARG A 438 16.88 11.95 1.27
C ARG A 438 17.50 10.88 0.39
N VAL A 439 18.17 11.25 -0.69
CA VAL A 439 18.83 10.35 -1.65
C VAL A 439 20.33 10.38 -1.44
N ARG A 440 21.01 9.20 -1.44
CA ARG A 440 22.44 9.10 -1.18
C ARG A 440 23.26 9.81 -2.28
N ASN A 441 23.00 9.47 -3.55
CA ASN A 441 23.68 10.04 -4.72
C ASN A 441 22.65 10.75 -5.64
N PRO A 442 22.12 11.91 -5.23
CA PRO A 442 21.04 12.56 -5.96
C PRO A 442 21.49 13.14 -7.31
N VAL A 443 22.77 13.46 -7.47
CA VAL A 443 23.34 13.91 -8.74
C VAL A 443 23.20 12.82 -9.80
N GLN A 444 23.52 11.56 -9.44
CA GLN A 444 23.36 10.43 -10.37
C GLN A 444 21.88 10.19 -10.71
N LEU A 445 20.98 10.35 -9.72
CA LEU A 445 19.54 10.27 -9.98
C LEU A 445 19.11 11.38 -10.96
N ALA A 446 19.58 12.62 -10.78
CA ALA A 446 19.31 13.73 -11.70
C ALA A 446 19.88 13.47 -13.10
N GLU A 447 21.11 12.95 -13.20
CA GLU A 447 21.73 12.55 -14.48
C GLU A 447 20.85 11.56 -15.26
N VAL A 448 20.34 10.52 -14.58
CA VAL A 448 19.49 9.51 -15.21
C VAL A 448 18.16 10.11 -15.64
N ILE A 449 17.49 10.88 -14.78
CA ILE A 449 16.19 11.49 -15.09
C ILE A 449 16.35 12.49 -16.26
N MET A 450 17.34 13.37 -16.21
CA MET A 450 17.53 14.40 -17.23
C MET A 450 18.05 13.83 -18.55
N ALA A 451 18.81 12.74 -18.52
CA ALA A 451 19.19 12.02 -19.75
C ALA A 451 17.98 11.39 -20.42
N GLU A 452 17.06 10.79 -19.65
CA GLU A 452 15.82 10.17 -20.17
C GLU A 452 14.81 11.21 -20.69
N ASP A 453 14.69 12.36 -20.01
CA ASP A 453 13.71 13.39 -20.37
C ASP A 453 14.20 14.35 -21.46
N LYS A 454 15.45 14.81 -21.36
CA LYS A 454 16.02 15.88 -22.22
C LYS A 454 17.24 15.47 -23.02
N GLY A 455 17.74 14.25 -22.86
CA GLY A 455 19.01 13.82 -23.50
C GLY A 455 20.24 14.57 -22.95
N TRP A 456 20.16 15.12 -21.73
CA TRP A 456 21.27 15.90 -21.17
C TRP A 456 22.45 15.01 -20.76
N SER A 457 23.65 15.54 -20.99
CA SER A 457 24.89 14.90 -20.56
C SER A 457 25.17 15.16 -19.07
N LYS A 458 25.99 14.32 -18.45
CA LYS A 458 26.54 14.55 -17.11
C LYS A 458 27.26 15.90 -16.97
N ALA A 459 27.96 16.31 -18.02
CA ALA A 459 28.66 17.61 -18.03
C ALA A 459 27.68 18.78 -17.84
N LYS A 460 26.47 18.70 -18.47
CA LYS A 460 25.44 19.73 -18.31
C LYS A 460 24.91 19.78 -16.89
N ILE A 461 24.69 18.62 -16.24
CA ILE A 461 24.25 18.55 -14.85
C ILE A 461 25.32 19.16 -13.92
N ASN A 462 26.58 18.80 -14.10
CA ASN A 462 27.69 19.36 -13.32
C ASN A 462 27.85 20.87 -13.50
N GLU A 463 27.62 21.39 -14.70
CA GLU A 463 27.58 22.84 -14.97
C GLU A 463 26.49 23.52 -14.14
N LEU A 464 25.29 23.00 -14.13
CA LEU A 464 24.16 23.56 -13.35
C LEU A 464 24.41 23.53 -11.85
N ILE A 465 25.06 22.49 -11.36
CA ILE A 465 25.44 22.37 -9.94
C ILE A 465 26.57 23.31 -9.57
N GLY A 466 27.59 23.44 -10.43
CA GLY A 466 28.83 24.20 -10.13
C GLY A 466 28.70 25.70 -10.35
N SER A 467 27.99 26.12 -11.39
CA SER A 467 27.94 27.51 -11.86
C SER A 467 26.57 27.98 -12.34
N GLY A 468 25.53 27.13 -12.15
CA GLY A 468 24.16 27.51 -12.45
C GLY A 468 23.59 28.51 -11.42
N PRO A 469 22.44 29.13 -11.73
CA PRO A 469 21.76 30.02 -10.78
C PRO A 469 21.24 29.25 -9.56
N GLU A 470 21.10 29.96 -8.45
CA GLU A 470 20.41 29.46 -7.27
C GLU A 470 18.91 29.23 -7.56
N ASP A 471 18.31 28.30 -6.86
CA ASP A 471 16.89 27.90 -7.06
C ASP A 471 16.54 27.64 -8.53
N ASN A 472 17.42 26.97 -9.24
CA ASN A 472 17.29 26.70 -10.66
C ASN A 472 16.27 25.60 -10.96
N ASP A 473 15.03 26.00 -11.19
CA ASP A 473 13.90 25.14 -11.51
C ASP A 473 13.95 24.67 -12.97
N VAL A 474 14.21 23.38 -13.18
CA VAL A 474 14.18 22.74 -14.49
C VAL A 474 12.94 21.88 -14.62
N ALA A 475 11.97 22.35 -15.40
CA ALA A 475 10.77 21.57 -15.70
C ALA A 475 11.10 20.35 -16.58
N LEU A 476 10.50 19.21 -16.29
CA LEU A 476 10.56 18.03 -17.16
C LEU A 476 9.66 18.24 -18.38
N ASP A 477 10.10 17.77 -19.54
CA ASP A 477 9.30 17.81 -20.78
C ASP A 477 8.12 16.85 -20.70
N LYS A 478 8.32 15.71 -20.00
CA LYS A 478 7.29 14.71 -19.70
C LYS A 478 7.24 14.46 -18.19
N PRO A 479 6.09 14.73 -17.54
CA PRO A 479 5.93 14.38 -16.12
C PRO A 479 6.25 12.90 -15.89
N LEU A 480 7.08 12.61 -14.88
CA LEU A 480 7.58 11.27 -14.58
C LEU A 480 6.82 10.70 -13.38
N PRO A 481 6.14 9.54 -13.50
CA PRO A 481 5.44 8.91 -12.38
C PRO A 481 6.39 8.60 -11.22
N VAL A 482 5.98 8.93 -10.00
CA VAL A 482 6.64 8.59 -8.74
C VAL A 482 5.67 7.78 -7.90
N HIS A 483 6.06 6.56 -7.56
CA HIS A 483 5.31 5.68 -6.70
C HIS A 483 6.06 5.49 -5.39
N VAL A 484 5.57 6.11 -4.31
CA VAL A 484 6.06 5.84 -2.95
C VAL A 484 5.28 4.63 -2.43
N THR A 485 5.98 3.56 -2.09
CA THR A 485 5.41 2.24 -1.79
C THR A 485 5.89 1.72 -0.43
N TYR A 486 5.19 0.72 0.08
CA TYR A 486 5.51 0.10 1.37
C TYR A 486 5.48 -1.43 1.27
N PHE A 487 6.31 -1.99 0.39
CA PHE A 487 6.38 -3.44 0.22
C PHE A 487 7.40 -4.03 1.18
N THR A 488 6.91 -4.82 2.11
CA THR A 488 7.70 -5.56 3.10
C THR A 488 8.10 -6.96 2.64
N ALA A 489 7.48 -7.45 1.56
CA ALA A 489 7.80 -8.71 0.92
C ALA A 489 7.98 -8.49 -0.60
N TRP A 490 9.09 -8.99 -1.14
CA TRP A 490 9.49 -8.85 -2.52
C TRP A 490 10.09 -10.14 -3.05
N VAL A 491 9.63 -10.62 -4.20
CA VAL A 491 10.18 -11.83 -4.82
C VAL A 491 11.15 -11.42 -5.93
N GLU A 492 12.41 -11.77 -5.77
CA GLU A 492 13.49 -11.51 -6.73
C GLU A 492 13.31 -12.34 -8.02
N ASP A 493 14.08 -12.01 -9.07
CA ASP A 493 14.03 -12.72 -10.35
C ASP A 493 14.38 -14.21 -10.24
N ASN A 494 15.19 -14.58 -9.27
CA ASN A 494 15.54 -15.97 -8.97
C ASN A 494 14.49 -16.73 -8.14
N GLY A 495 13.34 -16.09 -7.82
CA GLY A 495 12.26 -16.67 -7.00
C GLY A 495 12.49 -16.60 -5.49
N GLU A 496 13.61 -16.00 -5.03
CA GLU A 496 13.86 -15.79 -3.62
C GLU A 496 12.94 -14.72 -3.04
N LEU A 497 12.31 -15.01 -1.90
CA LEU A 497 11.52 -14.03 -1.17
C LEU A 497 12.43 -13.23 -0.23
N LYS A 498 12.53 -11.93 -0.46
CA LYS A 498 13.14 -10.98 0.47
C LYS A 498 12.06 -10.33 1.32
N THR A 499 12.34 -10.19 2.60
CA THR A 499 11.48 -9.50 3.55
C THR A 499 12.20 -8.29 4.13
N PHE A 500 11.44 -7.23 4.37
CA PHE A 500 11.92 -5.97 4.92
C PHE A 500 11.14 -5.65 6.20
N PRO A 501 11.74 -4.89 7.14
CA PRO A 501 11.08 -4.56 8.40
C PRO A 501 9.83 -3.69 8.20
N ASP A 502 8.77 -3.96 8.96
CA ASP A 502 7.55 -3.14 9.00
C ASP A 502 7.76 -1.90 9.89
N VAL A 503 8.60 -0.96 9.40
CA VAL A 503 9.10 0.19 10.18
C VAL A 503 8.02 1.16 10.66
N TYR A 504 6.85 1.16 10.02
CA TYR A 504 5.71 2.01 10.39
C TYR A 504 4.50 1.22 10.92
N GLY A 505 4.57 -0.11 10.92
CA GLY A 505 3.47 -0.98 11.33
C GLY A 505 2.31 -1.02 10.32
N HIS A 506 2.53 -0.66 9.06
CA HIS A 506 1.48 -0.67 8.05
C HIS A 506 1.10 -2.09 7.61
N GLU A 507 2.09 -2.98 7.46
CA GLU A 507 1.82 -4.38 7.15
C GLU A 507 0.94 -5.02 8.23
N GLN A 508 1.27 -4.78 9.51
CA GLN A 508 0.48 -5.31 10.61
C GLN A 508 -0.96 -4.78 10.59
N ARG A 509 -1.18 -3.49 10.28
CA ARG A 509 -2.53 -2.93 10.14
C ARG A 509 -3.30 -3.56 8.99
N ILE A 510 -2.65 -3.79 7.85
CA ILE A 510 -3.26 -4.46 6.69
C ILE A 510 -3.64 -5.90 7.05
N LYS A 511 -2.75 -6.65 7.73
CA LYS A 511 -3.05 -8.00 8.22
C LYS A 511 -4.29 -8.04 9.10
N LEU A 512 -4.39 -7.12 10.05
CA LEU A 512 -5.55 -6.99 10.94
C LEU A 512 -6.83 -6.67 10.15
N GLY A 513 -6.75 -5.74 9.18
CA GLY A 513 -7.88 -5.39 8.31
C GLY A 513 -8.37 -6.58 7.49
N LEU A 514 -7.45 -7.33 6.87
CA LEU A 514 -7.77 -8.54 6.10
C LEU A 514 -8.39 -9.66 6.95
N GLU A 515 -8.09 -9.70 8.25
CA GLU A 515 -8.65 -10.62 9.23
C GLU A 515 -9.97 -10.14 9.86
N GLY A 516 -10.46 -8.96 9.46
CA GLY A 516 -11.66 -8.35 10.06
C GLY A 516 -11.46 -7.84 11.50
N ARG A 517 -10.23 -7.75 11.98
CA ARG A 517 -9.86 -7.32 13.34
C ARG A 517 -9.66 -5.81 13.44
N TRP A 518 -10.63 -5.07 12.92
CA TRP A 518 -10.60 -3.61 12.80
C TRP A 518 -10.45 -2.87 14.14
N ASN A 519 -11.02 -3.42 15.21
CA ASN A 519 -10.96 -2.87 16.57
C ASN A 519 -9.57 -2.94 17.21
N GLU A 520 -8.65 -3.74 16.65
CA GLU A 520 -7.28 -3.86 17.15
C GLU A 520 -6.31 -2.91 16.42
N ILE A 521 -6.79 -2.20 15.39
CA ILE A 521 -5.98 -1.27 14.62
C ILE A 521 -5.81 0.03 15.38
N VAL A 522 -4.59 0.28 15.87
CA VAL A 522 -4.22 1.56 16.47
C VAL A 522 -3.91 2.55 15.36
N LYS A 523 -4.76 3.59 15.24
CA LYS A 523 -4.59 4.67 14.26
C LYS A 523 -3.78 5.80 14.86
N ASN A 524 -2.86 6.34 14.07
CA ASN A 524 -2.19 7.59 14.40
C ASN A 524 -3.14 8.77 14.13
N ARG A 525 -2.82 9.93 14.71
CA ARG A 525 -3.47 11.19 14.32
C ARG A 525 -3.30 11.42 12.81
N ASP A 526 -4.31 11.99 12.18
CA ASP A 526 -4.19 12.36 10.78
C ASP A 526 -3.09 13.43 10.61
N HIS A 527 -2.04 13.09 9.87
CA HIS A 527 -0.88 13.96 9.66
C HIS A 527 -1.17 15.19 8.80
N LEU A 528 -2.30 15.22 8.11
CA LEU A 528 -2.76 16.38 7.33
C LEU A 528 -3.49 17.43 8.18
N LEU A 529 -3.86 17.08 9.43
CA LEU A 529 -4.44 18.03 10.35
C LEU A 529 -3.36 18.99 10.88
N PRO A 530 -3.71 20.28 11.07
CA PRO A 530 -2.79 21.24 11.69
C PRO A 530 -2.26 20.73 13.03
N PRO A 531 -1.02 21.07 13.44
CA PRO A 531 -0.53 20.78 14.78
C PRO A 531 -1.49 21.30 15.86
N GLU A 532 -1.66 20.55 16.96
CA GLU A 532 -2.60 20.93 18.04
C GLU A 532 -2.24 22.25 18.73
N ASP A 533 -0.95 22.54 18.83
CA ASP A 533 -0.42 23.78 19.43
C ASP A 533 -0.28 24.94 18.41
N ALA A 534 -0.87 24.80 17.21
CA ALA A 534 -0.90 25.92 16.28
C ALA A 534 -1.68 27.07 16.91
N PRO A 535 -1.11 28.28 17.02
CA PRO A 535 -1.85 29.43 17.56
C PRO A 535 -3.13 29.58 16.75
N ILE A 536 -4.28 29.57 17.44
CA ILE A 536 -5.58 29.84 16.82
C ILE A 536 -5.45 31.21 16.19
N ALA A 537 -5.63 31.30 14.88
CA ALA A 537 -5.72 32.58 14.22
C ALA A 537 -6.87 33.34 14.89
N ARG A 538 -6.55 34.41 15.66
CA ARG A 538 -7.58 35.29 16.20
C ARG A 538 -8.42 35.77 15.05
N SER A 539 -9.74 35.65 15.17
CA SER A 539 -10.67 36.17 14.20
C SER A 539 -10.40 37.68 14.01
N ARG A 540 -10.64 38.16 12.80
CA ARG A 540 -10.37 39.53 12.36
C ARG A 540 -11.10 40.58 13.18
N ASP A 541 -11.98 40.18 14.11
CA ASP A 541 -12.87 41.04 14.89
C ASP A 541 -12.24 41.62 16.16
N ASP A 542 -10.97 41.28 16.46
CA ASP A 542 -10.28 41.70 17.68
C ASP A 542 -9.28 42.86 17.46
N TRP A 543 -9.31 43.49 16.28
CA TRP A 543 -8.53 44.71 16.01
C TRP A 543 -9.49 45.90 16.10
N GLY A 544 -9.43 46.56 17.26
CA GLY A 544 -10.04 47.89 17.41
C GLY A 544 -9.50 48.86 16.36
N ASP A 545 -10.40 49.69 15.87
CA ASP A 545 -10.22 50.73 14.87
C ASP A 545 -8.92 51.53 15.08
N GLU A 546 -7.93 51.34 14.18
CA GLU A 546 -6.95 52.36 13.87
C GLU A 546 -6.91 52.54 12.36
N ASP A 547 -7.27 53.77 11.94
CA ASP A 547 -7.48 54.22 10.57
C ASP A 547 -6.30 54.02 9.65
N GLY A 548 -6.52 53.22 8.56
CA GLY A 548 -5.66 53.15 7.40
C GLY A 548 -6.20 52.20 6.32
N PRO A 549 -6.23 52.62 5.01
CA PRO A 549 -6.75 51.75 3.97
C PRO A 549 -5.89 50.47 3.82
N PRO A 550 -6.49 49.29 3.67
CA PRO A 550 -5.74 48.05 3.57
C PRO A 550 -4.92 48.02 2.26
N PRO A 551 -3.69 47.48 2.30
CA PRO A 551 -2.88 47.26 1.12
C PRO A 551 -3.57 46.26 0.18
N PRO A 552 -3.35 46.36 -1.15
CA PRO A 552 -3.97 45.45 -2.11
C PRO A 552 -3.53 44.03 -1.86
N ARG A 553 -4.50 43.14 -1.73
CA ARG A 553 -4.29 41.69 -1.50
C ARG A 553 -3.50 41.10 -2.65
N SER A 554 -2.22 40.77 -2.41
CA SER A 554 -1.56 39.75 -3.21
C SER A 554 -2.23 38.41 -2.87
N ARG A 555 -2.97 37.88 -3.83
CA ARG A 555 -3.52 36.52 -3.72
C ARG A 555 -2.35 35.56 -3.51
N PRO A 556 -2.35 34.70 -2.47
CA PRO A 556 -1.47 33.54 -2.50
C PRO A 556 -1.84 32.77 -3.76
N ALA A 557 -0.82 32.34 -4.50
CA ALA A 557 -1.00 31.46 -5.63
C ALA A 557 -1.72 30.20 -5.11
N ARG A 558 -3.04 30.17 -5.24
CA ARG A 558 -3.81 28.96 -5.17
C ARG A 558 -3.35 28.13 -6.37
N TYR A 559 -2.52 27.16 -6.14
CA TYR A 559 -2.49 25.99 -6.99
C TYR A 559 -3.85 25.31 -6.84
N SER A 560 -4.85 25.86 -7.55
CA SER A 560 -6.10 25.15 -7.75
C SER A 560 -5.80 24.03 -8.73
N TYR A 561 -5.83 22.79 -8.26
CA TYR A 561 -6.19 21.68 -9.13
C TYR A 561 -7.50 22.08 -9.81
N ARG A 562 -7.42 22.44 -11.08
CA ARG A 562 -8.57 22.40 -11.95
C ARG A 562 -8.87 20.92 -12.10
N GLU A 563 -9.82 20.39 -11.35
CA GLU A 563 -10.56 19.24 -11.80
C GLU A 563 -11.04 19.60 -13.20
N GLU A 564 -10.50 18.94 -14.22
CA GLU A 564 -11.09 18.99 -15.54
C GLU A 564 -12.52 18.49 -15.38
N ALA A 565 -13.47 19.38 -15.59
CA ALA A 565 -14.87 19.04 -15.54
C ALA A 565 -15.10 17.89 -16.55
N PRO A 566 -15.79 16.82 -16.15
CA PRO A 566 -16.11 15.74 -17.07
C PRO A 566 -16.84 16.30 -18.28
N PRO A 567 -16.63 15.74 -19.48
CA PRO A 567 -17.19 16.27 -20.71
C PRO A 567 -18.73 16.43 -20.60
N PRO A 568 -19.32 17.44 -21.21
CA PRO A 568 -20.70 17.90 -20.97
C PRO A 568 -21.81 16.86 -21.19
N ASN A 569 -21.49 15.70 -21.75
CA ASN A 569 -22.48 14.63 -22.00
C ASN A 569 -22.79 13.75 -20.76
N TYR A 570 -22.01 13.86 -19.67
CA TYR A 570 -22.22 13.02 -18.49
C TYR A 570 -23.44 13.42 -17.66
N ARG A 571 -23.79 14.71 -17.63
CA ARG A 571 -24.99 15.22 -16.92
C ARG A 571 -26.30 14.92 -17.64
N GLN A 572 -26.30 14.80 -18.96
CA GLN A 572 -27.51 14.48 -19.72
C GLN A 572 -27.87 13.00 -19.64
N GLN A 573 -26.90 12.09 -19.51
CA GLN A 573 -27.18 10.67 -19.34
C GLN A 573 -27.78 10.37 -17.95
N GLN A 574 -27.34 11.02 -16.88
CA GLN A 574 -27.95 10.82 -15.56
C GLN A 574 -29.39 11.37 -15.47
N GLN A 575 -29.75 12.40 -16.23
CA GLN A 575 -31.13 12.93 -16.25
C GLN A 575 -32.09 12.08 -17.10
N SER A 576 -31.61 11.34 -18.09
CA SER A 576 -32.45 10.44 -18.89
C SER A 576 -32.82 9.16 -18.15
N TYR A 577 -31.99 8.68 -17.25
CA TYR A 577 -32.28 7.51 -16.38
C TYR A 577 -33.28 7.82 -15.25
N ARG A 578 -33.41 9.10 -14.83
CA ARG A 578 -34.34 9.49 -13.77
C ARG A 578 -35.81 9.59 -14.19
N LYS A 579 -36.14 9.47 -15.45
CA LYS A 579 -37.53 9.71 -15.95
C LYS A 579 -38.33 8.47 -16.34
N LYS A 580 -37.83 7.26 -16.14
CA LYS A 580 -38.57 6.04 -16.51
C LYS A 580 -38.34 4.86 -15.55
N SER A 581 -38.72 4.94 -14.28
CA SER A 581 -39.08 3.71 -13.57
C SER A 581 -39.97 3.98 -12.36
N SER A 582 -41.11 3.37 -12.35
CA SER A 582 -42.00 3.20 -11.18
C SER A 582 -41.29 2.38 -10.07
N PHE A 583 -40.17 1.73 -10.37
CA PHE A 583 -39.36 0.93 -9.47
C PHE A 583 -38.48 1.78 -8.54
N SER A 584 -37.97 2.92 -8.99
CA SER A 584 -37.20 3.85 -8.13
C SER A 584 -38.04 4.44 -6.97
N SER A 585 -39.31 4.69 -7.22
CA SER A 585 -40.28 5.14 -6.18
C SER A 585 -40.58 4.01 -5.18
N PHE A 586 -40.61 2.77 -5.66
CA PHE A 586 -40.86 1.57 -4.87
C PHE A 586 -39.64 1.23 -3.97
N MET A 587 -38.41 1.38 -4.49
CA MET A 587 -37.18 1.14 -3.72
C MET A 587 -36.98 2.14 -2.58
N ASN A 588 -37.34 3.41 -2.77
CA ASN A 588 -37.32 4.41 -1.69
C ASN A 588 -38.33 4.09 -0.56
N GLN A 589 -39.37 3.31 -0.83
CA GLN A 589 -40.37 2.92 0.15
C GLN A 589 -39.92 1.68 0.97
N ILE A 590 -39.00 0.86 0.43
CA ILE A 590 -38.51 -0.36 1.09
C ILE A 590 -37.20 -0.12 1.87
N PHE A 591 -36.36 0.82 1.42
CA PHE A 591 -35.03 1.06 1.97
C PHE A 591 -34.84 2.45 2.59
N GLY A 592 -35.88 3.29 2.65
CA GLY A 592 -35.92 4.56 3.36
C GLY A 592 -36.21 4.32 4.83
N ASN A 593 -35.19 4.27 5.63
CA ASN A 593 -34.89 4.54 7.02
C ASN A 593 -33.84 3.56 7.56
#